data_ad4b575af2fe22b6f9ae3f3056284c43
#
_entry.id   ad4b575af2fe22b6f9ae3f3056284c43
#
_cell.length_a   1.000
_cell.length_b   1.000
_cell.length_c   1.000
_cell.angle_alpha   90.00
_cell.angle_beta   90.00
_cell.angle_gamma   90.00
#
_symmetry.space_group_name_H-M   'P 1'
#
loop_
_entity.id
_entity.type
_entity.pdbx_description
1 polymer ?
#
loop_
_entity_poly.entity_id
_entity_poly.type
_entity_poly.pdbx_seq_one_letter_code
_entity_poly.pdbx_strand_id
1 'polypeptide(L)'
;MKRLLTAAATAACTLFLGISASFAQDGPPQFRPVEMWVCNFNNGKDQGDMDKVYEDIVAEAGDSAYSAFQLNSYFRVNQEFDFIYLGAWADGSTMGASLGGEMAGDSDAGEGWEETVTCPASLMYASTWINQPGTGDGSGDFVLSIADCNVAHGNSNAQALGALRRYSDYAKANGSNVGTVVWFPAFGGGATEFDFKVANVYSDAQHFGDSMQWFTENQAYIARSNMTEGIVSCDSPRVYGGRTIMNNLQPN
;
A
#
# COMPACT_ATOMS: atom_id res chain seq x y z
N MET A 1 -5.00 -81.23 -28.18
CA MET A 1 -5.50 -80.17 -29.05
C MET A 1 -6.26 -79.17 -28.18
N LYS A 2 -5.61 -78.19 -27.65
CA LYS A 2 -6.21 -77.13 -26.79
C LYS A 2 -5.97 -75.77 -27.46
N ARG A 3 -7.07 -75.12 -27.81
CA ARG A 3 -7.05 -73.78 -28.38
C ARG A 3 -6.89 -72.78 -27.22
N LEU A 4 -5.89 -71.96 -27.26
CA LEU A 4 -5.73 -70.79 -26.41
C LEU A 4 -6.23 -69.57 -27.16
N LEU A 5 -7.26 -68.95 -26.69
CA LEU A 5 -7.78 -67.65 -27.10
C LEU A 5 -7.03 -66.56 -26.31
N THR A 6 -6.25 -65.78 -27.00
CA THR A 6 -5.62 -64.57 -26.45
C THR A 6 -6.57 -63.39 -26.65
N ALA A 7 -7.11 -62.88 -25.58
CA ALA A 7 -7.85 -61.63 -25.58
C ALA A 7 -6.89 -60.46 -25.49
N ALA A 8 -6.87 -59.61 -26.50
CA ALA A 8 -6.18 -58.33 -26.51
C ALA A 8 -7.04 -57.29 -25.80
N ALA A 9 -6.63 -56.86 -24.61
CA ALA A 9 -7.22 -55.74 -23.91
C ALA A 9 -6.56 -54.44 -24.43
N THR A 10 -7.31 -53.68 -25.18
CA THR A 10 -6.94 -52.28 -25.60
C THR A 10 -7.20 -51.33 -24.41
N ALA A 11 -6.14 -50.94 -23.72
CA ALA A 11 -6.21 -49.88 -22.72
C ALA A 11 -6.19 -48.52 -23.43
N ALA A 12 -7.36 -47.88 -23.49
CA ALA A 12 -7.47 -46.50 -23.88
C ALA A 12 -6.98 -45.60 -22.76
N CYS A 13 -5.75 -45.10 -22.88
CA CYS A 13 -5.17 -44.12 -21.97
C CYS A 13 -5.73 -42.74 -22.34
N THR A 14 -6.81 -42.31 -21.68
CA THR A 14 -7.29 -40.95 -21.75
C THR A 14 -6.32 -40.06 -20.99
N LEU A 15 -5.45 -39.35 -21.73
CA LEU A 15 -4.66 -38.25 -21.21
C LEU A 15 -5.63 -37.10 -20.84
N PHE A 16 -6.04 -37.04 -19.59
CA PHE A 16 -6.52 -35.78 -19.01
C PHE A 16 -5.30 -34.88 -18.83
N LEU A 17 -5.11 -33.99 -19.80
CA LEU A 17 -4.31 -32.78 -19.61
C LEU A 17 -5.04 -31.93 -18.56
N GLY A 18 -4.71 -32.15 -17.31
CA GLY A 18 -5.06 -31.26 -16.22
C GLY A 18 -4.38 -29.93 -16.49
N ILE A 19 -5.14 -28.98 -17.01
CA ILE A 19 -4.79 -27.56 -16.94
C ILE A 19 -4.89 -27.24 -15.46
N SER A 20 -3.76 -27.37 -14.76
CA SER A 20 -3.58 -26.78 -13.45
C SER A 20 -3.60 -25.27 -13.70
N ALA A 21 -4.80 -24.67 -13.64
CA ALA A 21 -4.93 -23.25 -13.39
C ALA A 21 -4.25 -23.04 -12.04
N SER A 22 -3.05 -22.52 -12.10
CA SER A 22 -2.36 -21.98 -10.94
C SER A 22 -3.19 -20.79 -10.48
N PHE A 23 -4.20 -21.05 -9.66
CA PHE A 23 -4.82 -20.01 -8.85
C PHE A 23 -3.73 -19.59 -7.87
N ALA A 24 -3.07 -18.47 -8.22
CA ALA A 24 -2.16 -17.80 -7.33
C ALA A 24 -2.90 -17.59 -6.01
N GLN A 25 -2.34 -18.19 -4.97
CA GLN A 25 -2.41 -17.84 -3.57
C GLN A 25 -3.68 -17.09 -3.12
N ASP A 26 -4.81 -17.78 -3.09
CA ASP A 26 -6.05 -17.23 -2.57
C ASP A 26 -6.20 -17.55 -1.07
N GLY A 27 -5.26 -17.03 -0.29
CA GLY A 27 -5.54 -16.73 1.11
C GLY A 27 -6.36 -15.43 1.19
N PRO A 28 -7.13 -15.22 2.26
CA PRO A 28 -7.77 -13.93 2.46
C PRO A 28 -6.69 -12.83 2.42
N PRO A 29 -7.00 -11.64 1.86
CA PRO A 29 -6.03 -10.56 1.79
C PRO A 29 -5.47 -10.28 3.19
N GLN A 30 -4.14 -10.30 3.31
CA GLN A 30 -3.49 -9.95 4.56
C GLN A 30 -3.53 -8.44 4.70
N PHE A 31 -4.14 -7.96 5.78
CA PHE A 31 -4.18 -6.54 6.10
C PHE A 31 -3.11 -6.23 7.15
N ARG A 32 -2.42 -5.10 6.91
CA ARG A 32 -1.49 -4.50 7.87
C ARG A 32 -2.06 -3.19 8.38
N PRO A 33 -1.95 -2.88 9.66
CA PRO A 33 -2.29 -1.56 10.18
C PRO A 33 -1.32 -0.51 9.62
N VAL A 34 -1.87 0.61 9.17
CA VAL A 34 -1.12 1.78 8.70
C VAL A 34 -1.72 3.01 9.37
N GLU A 35 -0.88 3.80 10.02
CA GLU A 35 -1.26 5.09 10.54
C GLU A 35 -0.84 6.22 9.60
N MET A 36 -1.60 7.29 9.62
CA MET A 36 -1.33 8.49 8.86
C MET A 36 -1.61 9.70 9.74
N TRP A 37 -0.58 10.49 10.01
CA TRP A 37 -0.67 11.72 10.78
C TRP A 37 -0.41 12.90 9.85
N VAL A 38 -1.36 13.82 9.79
CA VAL A 38 -1.24 15.05 9.00
C VAL A 38 -0.76 16.15 9.93
N CYS A 39 0.44 16.69 9.73
CA CYS A 39 1.14 17.47 10.72
C CYS A 39 1.60 18.83 10.21
N ASN A 40 1.64 19.79 11.14
CA ASN A 40 2.24 21.11 10.97
C ASN A 40 3.33 21.30 12.02
N PHE A 41 4.43 21.96 11.65
CA PHE A 41 5.44 22.38 12.63
C PHE A 41 4.88 23.40 13.61
N ASN A 42 5.20 23.24 14.88
CA ASN A 42 4.90 24.20 15.91
C ASN A 42 5.70 25.50 15.70
N ASN A 43 5.26 26.59 16.28
CA ASN A 43 5.85 27.90 16.07
C ASN A 43 7.36 27.88 16.45
N GLY A 44 8.22 28.21 15.49
CA GLY A 44 9.68 28.23 15.65
C GLY A 44 10.37 26.87 15.51
N LYS A 45 9.63 25.83 15.19
CA LYS A 45 10.15 24.47 14.88
C LYS A 45 10.25 24.27 13.37
N ASP A 46 11.11 23.35 12.96
CA ASP A 46 11.35 23.01 11.57
C ASP A 46 11.73 21.53 11.37
N GLN A 47 12.10 21.17 10.13
CA GLN A 47 12.52 19.81 9.80
C GLN A 47 13.73 19.35 10.62
N GLY A 48 14.66 20.27 10.98
CA GLY A 48 15.84 19.91 11.76
C GLY A 48 15.51 19.53 13.20
N ASP A 49 14.43 20.07 13.78
CA ASP A 49 13.91 19.63 15.08
C ASP A 49 13.21 18.26 14.93
N MET A 50 12.44 18.06 13.86
CA MET A 50 11.78 16.79 13.60
C MET A 50 12.77 15.65 13.33
N ASP A 51 13.91 15.93 12.71
CA ASP A 51 14.92 14.93 12.45
C ASP A 51 15.49 14.35 13.77
N LYS A 52 15.58 15.15 14.85
CA LYS A 52 15.97 14.66 16.19
C LYS A 52 14.89 13.75 16.77
N VAL A 53 13.61 14.13 16.63
CA VAL A 53 12.48 13.29 17.06
C VAL A 53 12.50 11.94 16.33
N TYR A 54 12.85 11.94 15.03
CA TYR A 54 13.00 10.69 14.28
C TYR A 54 14.15 9.82 14.77
N GLU A 55 15.26 10.41 15.21
CA GLU A 55 16.37 9.66 15.83
C GLU A 55 15.87 8.95 17.11
N ASP A 56 15.07 9.63 17.93
CA ASP A 56 14.49 9.06 19.14
C ASP A 56 13.47 7.96 18.82
N ILE A 57 12.57 8.18 17.84
CA ILE A 57 11.64 7.14 17.36
C ILE A 57 12.37 5.89 16.88
N VAL A 58 13.45 6.05 16.11
CA VAL A 58 14.26 4.92 15.61
C VAL A 58 14.93 4.19 16.77
N ALA A 59 15.45 4.93 17.76
CA ALA A 59 16.10 4.36 18.93
C ALA A 59 15.11 3.56 19.80
N GLU A 60 13.90 4.10 20.04
CA GLU A 60 12.86 3.44 20.83
C GLU A 60 12.26 2.23 20.11
N ALA A 61 12.02 2.35 18.80
CA ALA A 61 11.45 1.27 17.99
C ALA A 61 12.38 0.06 17.91
N GLY A 62 13.71 0.25 17.92
CA GLY A 62 14.69 -0.83 17.87
C GLY A 62 14.42 -1.81 16.72
N ASP A 63 14.34 -3.11 17.06
CA ASP A 63 14.04 -4.19 16.11
C ASP A 63 12.54 -4.47 15.95
N SER A 64 11.66 -3.57 16.43
CA SER A 64 10.21 -3.75 16.27
C SER A 64 9.84 -3.87 14.79
N ALA A 65 8.85 -4.70 14.48
CA ALA A 65 8.35 -4.87 13.10
C ALA A 65 7.43 -3.70 12.71
N TYR A 66 8.04 -2.52 12.61
CA TYR A 66 7.44 -1.23 12.28
C TYR A 66 8.27 -0.51 11.21
N SER A 67 7.61 0.22 10.33
CA SER A 67 8.26 1.11 9.36
C SER A 67 7.62 2.47 9.41
N ALA A 68 8.42 3.52 9.27
CA ALA A 68 7.99 4.90 9.32
C ALA A 68 8.55 5.70 8.13
N PHE A 69 7.71 6.60 7.63
CA PHE A 69 8.00 7.42 6.47
C PHE A 69 7.48 8.84 6.68
N GLN A 70 8.17 9.81 6.12
CA GLN A 70 7.67 11.18 5.97
C GLN A 70 7.30 11.44 4.52
N LEU A 71 6.14 12.05 4.30
CA LEU A 71 5.65 12.42 2.96
C LEU A 71 5.55 13.94 2.85
N ASN A 72 6.26 14.52 1.89
CA ASN A 72 6.23 15.92 1.55
C ASN A 72 5.50 16.12 0.22
N SER A 73 4.56 17.07 0.16
CA SER A 73 3.71 17.25 -1.02
C SER A 73 4.45 17.85 -2.20
N TYR A 74 4.34 17.24 -3.39
CA TYR A 74 4.77 17.80 -4.67
C TYR A 74 3.60 18.41 -5.45
N PHE A 75 2.53 17.61 -5.65
CA PHE A 75 1.35 18.06 -6.37
C PHE A 75 0.12 17.89 -5.47
N ARG A 76 -0.45 19.03 -5.07
CA ARG A 76 -1.61 19.11 -4.15
C ARG A 76 -2.50 20.28 -4.49
N VAL A 77 -3.75 20.23 -4.03
CA VAL A 77 -4.69 21.35 -4.05
C VAL A 77 -5.15 21.61 -2.62
N ASN A 78 -5.04 22.86 -2.17
CA ASN A 78 -5.58 23.36 -0.89
C ASN A 78 -5.26 22.48 0.34
N GLN A 79 -4.03 22.01 0.45
CA GLN A 79 -3.57 21.29 1.63
C GLN A 79 -2.82 22.25 2.57
N GLU A 80 -3.34 22.40 3.76
CA GLU A 80 -2.80 23.29 4.81
C GLU A 80 -2.07 22.43 5.86
N PHE A 81 -0.99 21.74 5.43
CA PHE A 81 -0.11 21.02 6.33
C PHE A 81 1.32 21.01 5.77
N ASP A 82 2.30 20.79 6.65
CA ASP A 82 3.70 20.75 6.29
C ASP A 82 4.11 19.37 5.75
N PHE A 83 3.71 18.30 6.43
CA PHE A 83 4.01 16.92 6.01
C PHE A 83 2.97 15.92 6.52
N ILE A 84 3.06 14.70 6.01
CA ILE A 84 2.37 13.53 6.54
C ILE A 84 3.41 12.58 7.13
N TYR A 85 3.21 12.12 8.36
CA TYR A 85 3.88 10.95 8.91
C TYR A 85 3.05 9.71 8.59
N LEU A 86 3.70 8.69 8.07
CA LEU A 86 3.08 7.43 7.71
C LEU A 86 3.81 6.30 8.43
N GLY A 87 3.13 5.58 9.29
CA GLY A 87 3.64 4.42 10.00
C GLY A 87 2.94 3.14 9.58
N ALA A 88 3.63 2.00 9.62
CA ALA A 88 3.07 0.70 9.31
C ALA A 88 3.61 -0.36 10.25
N TRP A 89 2.74 -1.20 10.80
CA TRP A 89 3.10 -2.38 11.59
C TRP A 89 2.98 -3.66 10.76
N ALA A 90 3.72 -4.68 11.15
CA ALA A 90 3.61 -6.01 10.52
C ALA A 90 2.20 -6.59 10.66
N ASP A 91 1.58 -6.40 11.82
CA ASP A 91 0.25 -6.91 12.15
C ASP A 91 -0.39 -6.15 13.34
N GLY A 92 -1.62 -6.50 13.67
CA GLY A 92 -2.36 -5.90 14.78
C GLY A 92 -1.79 -6.20 16.16
N SER A 93 -1.06 -7.29 16.34
CA SER A 93 -0.41 -7.63 17.61
C SER A 93 0.76 -6.68 17.88
N THR A 94 1.59 -6.45 16.86
CA THR A 94 2.71 -5.50 16.92
C THR A 94 2.19 -4.08 17.17
N MET A 95 1.13 -3.67 16.45
CA MET A 95 0.47 -2.38 16.68
C MET A 95 -0.01 -2.24 18.13
N GLY A 96 -0.70 -3.27 18.67
CA GLY A 96 -1.23 -3.24 20.03
C GLY A 96 -0.13 -3.14 21.08
N ALA A 97 1.03 -3.77 20.86
CA ALA A 97 2.18 -3.66 21.75
C ALA A 97 2.76 -2.24 21.76
N SER A 98 2.91 -1.60 20.57
CA SER A 98 3.38 -0.21 20.46
C SER A 98 2.44 0.76 21.16
N LEU A 99 1.14 0.71 20.87
CA LEU A 99 0.15 1.58 21.52
C LEU A 99 0.09 1.38 23.04
N GLY A 100 0.32 0.16 23.52
CA GLY A 100 0.37 -0.14 24.96
C GLY A 100 1.56 0.56 25.65
N GLY A 101 2.71 0.66 24.99
CA GLY A 101 3.88 1.39 25.48
C GLY A 101 3.61 2.91 25.54
N GLU A 102 3.08 3.48 24.45
CA GLU A 102 2.71 4.89 24.39
C GLU A 102 1.70 5.28 25.49
N MET A 103 0.66 4.47 25.70
CA MET A 103 -0.36 4.69 26.74
C MET A 103 0.23 4.61 28.17
N ALA A 104 1.34 3.90 28.35
CA ALA A 104 2.05 3.84 29.63
C ALA A 104 2.87 5.11 29.93
N GLY A 105 3.10 5.96 28.93
CA GLY A 105 3.81 7.24 29.08
C GLY A 105 5.34 7.10 29.14
N ASP A 106 5.89 6.01 28.63
CA ASP A 106 7.31 5.69 28.67
C ASP A 106 8.03 6.03 27.33
N SER A 107 7.73 7.20 26.71
CA SER A 107 8.29 7.56 25.41
C SER A 107 8.89 8.97 25.41
N ASP A 108 10.21 9.07 25.31
CA ASP A 108 10.93 10.33 25.09
C ASP A 108 10.62 10.91 23.71
N ALA A 109 10.44 10.04 22.70
CA ALA A 109 10.01 10.44 21.35
C ALA A 109 8.63 11.09 21.37
N GLY A 110 7.72 10.65 22.24
CA GLY A 110 6.39 11.24 22.40
C GLY A 110 6.44 12.70 22.86
N GLU A 111 7.27 13.03 23.85
CA GLU A 111 7.46 14.40 24.32
C GLU A 111 8.05 15.29 23.20
N GLY A 112 9.09 14.84 22.54
CA GLY A 112 9.74 15.54 21.43
C GLY A 112 8.77 15.77 20.26
N TRP A 113 7.87 14.80 19.99
CA TRP A 113 6.82 14.91 18.98
C TRP A 113 5.86 16.05 19.28
N GLU A 114 5.26 16.06 20.49
CA GLU A 114 4.29 17.08 20.91
C GLU A 114 4.89 18.49 20.96
N GLU A 115 6.17 18.62 21.32
CA GLU A 115 6.88 19.89 21.28
C GLU A 115 7.16 20.40 19.86
N THR A 116 7.34 19.50 18.91
CA THR A 116 7.81 19.84 17.55
C THR A 116 6.66 20.02 16.58
N VAL A 117 5.60 19.23 16.68
CA VAL A 117 4.47 19.27 15.72
C VAL A 117 3.12 19.21 16.38
N THR A 118 2.13 19.75 15.66
CA THR A 118 0.71 19.55 15.92
C THR A 118 0.10 18.82 14.74
N CYS A 119 -0.54 17.68 15.01
CA CYS A 119 -1.16 16.86 13.97
C CYS A 119 -2.70 16.88 14.15
N PRO A 120 -3.43 17.74 13.43
CA PRO A 120 -4.88 17.87 13.55
C PRO A 120 -5.65 16.63 13.06
N ALA A 121 -5.00 15.73 12.32
CA ALA A 121 -5.60 14.49 11.89
C ALA A 121 -4.63 13.31 12.14
N SER A 122 -5.17 12.30 12.82
CA SER A 122 -4.54 11.01 13.09
C SER A 122 -5.50 9.92 12.64
N LEU A 123 -5.12 9.15 11.65
CA LEU A 123 -5.96 8.21 10.93
C LEU A 123 -5.33 6.84 10.93
N MET A 124 -6.14 5.80 11.08
CA MET A 124 -5.70 4.41 10.97
C MET A 124 -6.39 3.74 9.78
N TYR A 125 -5.61 3.01 9.01
CA TYR A 125 -6.08 2.26 7.85
C TYR A 125 -5.74 0.77 7.98
N ALA A 126 -6.60 -0.07 7.41
CA ALA A 126 -6.26 -1.44 7.08
C ALA A 126 -5.67 -1.46 5.66
N SER A 127 -4.39 -1.78 5.54
CA SER A 127 -3.62 -1.74 4.29
C SER A 127 -3.49 -3.12 3.67
N THR A 128 -3.71 -3.25 2.37
CA THR A 128 -3.42 -4.48 1.62
C THR A 128 -2.76 -4.16 0.27
N TRP A 129 -1.74 -4.94 -0.09
CA TRP A 129 -1.11 -4.83 -1.39
C TRP A 129 -1.97 -5.42 -2.50
N ILE A 130 -2.15 -4.69 -3.57
CA ILE A 130 -2.62 -5.21 -4.85
C ILE A 130 -1.44 -5.78 -5.62
N ASN A 131 -0.34 -5.04 -5.65
CA ASN A 131 0.92 -5.42 -6.26
C ASN A 131 2.07 -4.76 -5.50
N GLN A 132 3.07 -5.54 -5.12
CA GLN A 132 4.26 -4.98 -4.49
C GLN A 132 5.17 -4.33 -5.54
N PRO A 133 5.90 -3.25 -5.19
CA PRO A 133 6.85 -2.63 -6.11
C PRO A 133 7.93 -3.63 -6.53
N GLY A 134 8.36 -3.54 -7.80
CA GLY A 134 9.23 -4.55 -8.39
C GLY A 134 10.69 -4.54 -7.90
N THR A 135 11.19 -3.42 -7.39
CA THR A 135 12.57 -3.30 -6.90
C THR A 135 12.72 -2.08 -6.00
N GLY A 136 13.50 -2.24 -4.96
CA GLY A 136 13.84 -1.21 -3.97
C GLY A 136 13.91 -1.88 -2.61
N ASP A 137 14.96 -1.66 -1.87
CA ASP A 137 15.09 -2.15 -0.48
C ASP A 137 14.25 -1.32 0.50
N GLY A 138 13.55 -0.29 -0.01
CA GLY A 138 12.74 0.61 0.81
C GLY A 138 13.55 1.50 1.75
N SER A 139 14.86 1.63 1.54
CA SER A 139 15.76 2.36 2.43
C SER A 139 16.03 3.80 2.01
N GLY A 140 15.52 4.23 0.85
CA GLY A 140 15.76 5.54 0.27
C GLY A 140 14.53 6.42 0.13
N ASP A 141 14.70 7.53 -0.57
CA ASP A 141 13.60 8.37 -1.00
C ASP A 141 12.77 7.66 -2.07
N PHE A 142 11.48 7.89 -2.04
CA PHE A 142 10.52 7.31 -2.98
C PHE A 142 9.47 8.35 -3.39
N VAL A 143 8.62 8.01 -4.34
CA VAL A 143 7.44 8.82 -4.68
C VAL A 143 6.18 8.03 -4.39
N LEU A 144 5.18 8.69 -3.84
CA LEU A 144 3.87 8.12 -3.54
C LEU A 144 2.79 8.97 -4.20
N SER A 145 1.87 8.35 -4.93
CA SER A 145 0.64 9.02 -5.35
C SER A 145 -0.55 8.42 -4.64
N ILE A 146 -1.45 9.27 -4.09
CA ILE A 146 -2.60 8.85 -3.30
C ILE A 146 -3.87 9.44 -3.89
N ALA A 147 -4.84 8.59 -4.22
CA ALA A 147 -6.18 8.96 -4.66
C ALA A 147 -7.23 8.48 -3.66
N ASP A 148 -8.28 9.25 -3.48
CA ASP A 148 -9.49 8.85 -2.76
C ASP A 148 -10.46 8.18 -3.74
N CYS A 149 -10.97 7.02 -3.36
CA CYS A 149 -11.77 6.18 -4.24
C CYS A 149 -13.09 5.77 -3.60
N ASN A 150 -14.12 5.67 -4.43
CA ASN A 150 -15.45 5.21 -4.04
C ASN A 150 -15.84 3.98 -4.85
N VAL A 151 -16.52 3.05 -4.19
CA VAL A 151 -17.15 1.89 -4.82
C VAL A 151 -18.47 2.34 -5.42
N ALA A 152 -18.66 2.09 -6.70
CA ALA A 152 -19.91 2.44 -7.37
C ALA A 152 -21.10 1.67 -6.77
N HIS A 153 -22.25 2.33 -6.71
CA HIS A 153 -23.48 1.77 -6.13
C HIS A 153 -23.80 0.37 -6.69
N GLY A 154 -24.11 -0.57 -5.79
CA GLY A 154 -24.41 -1.95 -6.14
C GLY A 154 -23.18 -2.88 -6.23
N ASN A 155 -21.96 -2.36 -6.07
CA ASN A 155 -20.75 -3.15 -5.98
C ASN A 155 -20.26 -3.29 -4.53
N SER A 156 -19.29 -4.15 -4.32
CA SER A 156 -18.64 -4.39 -3.02
C SER A 156 -17.15 -4.05 -3.08
N ASN A 157 -16.51 -3.86 -1.91
CA ASN A 157 -15.06 -3.72 -1.79
C ASN A 157 -14.29 -4.88 -2.45
N ALA A 158 -14.84 -6.10 -2.39
CA ALA A 158 -14.22 -7.26 -3.04
C ALA A 158 -14.22 -7.13 -4.58
N GLN A 159 -15.30 -6.62 -5.17
CA GLN A 159 -15.37 -6.36 -6.61
C GLN A 159 -14.43 -5.21 -7.01
N ALA A 160 -14.34 -4.16 -6.18
CA ALA A 160 -13.41 -3.05 -6.38
C ALA A 160 -11.95 -3.53 -6.35
N LEU A 161 -11.55 -4.30 -5.34
CA LEU A 161 -10.22 -4.92 -5.26
C LEU A 161 -9.94 -5.83 -6.47
N GLY A 162 -10.94 -6.62 -6.91
CA GLY A 162 -10.83 -7.47 -8.09
C GLY A 162 -10.58 -6.66 -9.37
N ALA A 163 -11.24 -5.50 -9.53
CA ALA A 163 -11.03 -4.61 -10.67
C ALA A 163 -9.62 -4.00 -10.66
N LEU A 164 -9.16 -3.54 -9.50
CA LEU A 164 -7.81 -2.99 -9.33
C LEU A 164 -6.73 -4.05 -9.58
N ARG A 165 -6.93 -5.29 -9.12
CA ARG A 165 -6.00 -6.41 -9.42
C ARG A 165 -5.91 -6.70 -10.91
N ARG A 166 -7.05 -6.81 -11.61
CA ARG A 166 -7.04 -7.03 -13.06
C ARG A 166 -6.25 -5.94 -13.80
N TYR A 167 -6.43 -4.68 -13.42
CA TYR A 167 -5.66 -3.60 -14.01
C TYR A 167 -4.16 -3.70 -13.64
N SER A 168 -3.83 -4.01 -12.40
CA SER A 168 -2.45 -4.19 -11.95
C SER A 168 -1.75 -5.34 -12.69
N ASP A 169 -2.44 -6.47 -12.88
CA ASP A 169 -1.93 -7.62 -13.64
C ASP A 169 -1.68 -7.26 -15.11
N TYR A 170 -2.62 -6.52 -15.73
CA TYR A 170 -2.44 -5.98 -17.07
C TYR A 170 -1.22 -5.07 -17.13
N ALA A 171 -1.09 -4.12 -16.21
CA ALA A 171 0.03 -3.18 -16.17
C ALA A 171 1.37 -3.91 -16.03
N LYS A 172 1.45 -4.88 -15.12
CA LYS A 172 2.64 -5.71 -14.90
C LYS A 172 2.99 -6.55 -16.14
N ALA A 173 2.01 -7.17 -16.79
CA ALA A 173 2.22 -7.92 -18.03
C ALA A 173 2.72 -7.06 -19.19
N ASN A 174 2.49 -5.74 -19.13
CA ASN A 174 2.95 -4.76 -20.12
C ASN A 174 4.14 -3.92 -19.65
N GLY A 175 4.89 -4.39 -18.65
CA GLY A 175 6.19 -3.84 -18.24
C GLY A 175 6.13 -2.77 -17.15
N SER A 176 4.97 -2.50 -16.53
CA SER A 176 4.91 -1.65 -15.35
C SER A 176 5.41 -2.40 -14.12
N ASN A 177 6.21 -1.74 -13.27
CA ASN A 177 6.69 -2.24 -11.99
C ASN A 177 6.24 -1.39 -10.79
N VAL A 178 5.20 -0.58 -10.99
CA VAL A 178 4.61 0.28 -9.96
C VAL A 178 3.96 -0.58 -8.88
N GLY A 179 4.34 -0.32 -7.61
CA GLY A 179 3.62 -0.89 -6.47
C GLY A 179 2.26 -0.24 -6.29
N THR A 180 1.25 -1.04 -5.95
CA THR A 180 -0.10 -0.51 -5.67
C THR A 180 -0.61 -1.10 -4.37
N VAL A 181 -0.99 -0.23 -3.45
CA VAL A 181 -1.56 -0.58 -2.14
C VAL A 181 -2.91 0.11 -1.96
N VAL A 182 -3.82 -0.55 -1.26
CA VAL A 182 -5.15 -0.02 -0.92
C VAL A 182 -5.25 0.13 0.58
N TRP A 183 -5.77 1.27 1.03
CA TRP A 183 -5.97 1.62 2.43
C TRP A 183 -7.45 1.84 2.73
N PHE A 184 -8.02 0.97 3.54
CA PHE A 184 -9.40 1.09 4.02
C PHE A 184 -9.43 1.86 5.34
N PRO A 185 -10.24 2.92 5.49
CA PRO A 185 -10.38 3.62 6.77
C PRO A 185 -10.81 2.63 7.87
N ALA A 186 -10.08 2.65 9.00
CA ALA A 186 -10.36 1.79 10.15
C ALA A 186 -10.75 2.62 11.37
N PHE A 187 -9.92 3.59 11.77
CA PHE A 187 -10.14 4.43 12.94
C PHE A 187 -9.73 5.88 12.69
N GLY A 188 -10.26 6.81 13.49
CA GLY A 188 -9.87 8.23 13.50
C GLY A 188 -10.54 9.10 12.43
N GLY A 189 -11.06 8.54 11.35
CA GLY A 189 -11.56 9.30 10.20
C GLY A 189 -12.98 9.85 10.34
N GLY A 190 -13.76 9.41 11.33
CA GLY A 190 -15.18 9.78 11.40
C GLY A 190 -15.94 9.39 10.12
N ALA A 191 -16.81 10.28 9.63
CA ALA A 191 -17.45 10.11 8.32
C ALA A 191 -16.48 10.54 7.21
N THR A 192 -16.03 9.60 6.39
CA THR A 192 -15.19 9.87 5.22
C THR A 192 -16.03 10.02 3.96
N GLU A 193 -15.58 10.88 3.03
CA GLU A 193 -16.22 11.07 1.72
C GLU A 193 -15.72 10.03 0.68
N PHE A 194 -14.93 9.04 1.10
CA PHE A 194 -14.39 7.98 0.28
C PHE A 194 -14.47 6.63 0.99
N ASP A 195 -14.52 5.54 0.23
CA ASP A 195 -14.56 4.19 0.76
C ASP A 195 -13.16 3.65 1.06
N PHE A 196 -12.17 4.02 0.23
CA PHE A 196 -10.76 3.61 0.41
C PHE A 196 -9.82 4.56 -0.35
N LYS A 197 -8.52 4.47 -0.03
CA LYS A 197 -7.47 5.14 -0.80
C LYS A 197 -6.71 4.12 -1.65
N VAL A 198 -6.32 4.54 -2.86
CA VAL A 198 -5.34 3.82 -3.69
C VAL A 198 -4.04 4.61 -3.67
N ALA A 199 -2.98 3.97 -3.22
CA ALA A 199 -1.64 4.55 -3.27
C ALA A 199 -0.76 3.77 -4.23
N ASN A 200 -0.07 4.50 -5.14
CA ASN A 200 0.94 3.91 -6.01
C ASN A 200 2.32 4.33 -5.52
N VAL A 201 3.22 3.36 -5.45
CA VAL A 201 4.57 3.50 -4.92
C VAL A 201 5.57 3.39 -6.07
N TYR A 202 6.45 4.39 -6.17
CA TYR A 202 7.53 4.47 -7.15
C TYR A 202 8.85 4.54 -6.39
N SER A 203 9.87 3.81 -6.84
CA SER A 203 11.16 3.74 -6.15
C SER A 203 11.89 5.09 -6.05
N ASP A 204 11.61 6.00 -6.99
CA ASP A 204 12.21 7.32 -7.05
C ASP A 204 11.46 8.23 -8.06
N ALA A 205 11.92 9.47 -8.22
CA ALA A 205 11.30 10.44 -9.14
C ALA A 205 11.47 10.05 -10.63
N GLN A 206 12.56 9.36 -10.99
CA GLN A 206 12.76 8.88 -12.37
C GLN A 206 11.76 7.79 -12.70
N HIS A 207 11.60 6.82 -11.80
CA HIS A 207 10.58 5.75 -11.95
C HIS A 207 9.16 6.33 -12.02
N PHE A 208 8.85 7.38 -11.24
CA PHE A 208 7.57 8.08 -11.36
C PHE A 208 7.39 8.67 -12.77
N GLY A 209 8.39 9.38 -13.30
CA GLY A 209 8.38 9.96 -14.64
C GLY A 209 8.22 8.90 -15.74
N ASP A 210 9.02 7.84 -15.69
CA ASP A 210 8.97 6.72 -16.64
C ASP A 210 7.61 6.02 -16.61
N SER A 211 7.02 5.88 -15.43
CA SER A 211 5.69 5.28 -15.27
C SER A 211 4.58 6.15 -15.86
N MET A 212 4.70 7.49 -15.75
CA MET A 212 3.77 8.42 -16.41
C MET A 212 3.89 8.36 -17.93
N GLN A 213 5.12 8.26 -18.47
CA GLN A 213 5.35 8.08 -19.89
C GLN A 213 4.76 6.74 -20.35
N TRP A 214 5.06 5.63 -19.65
CA TRP A 214 4.50 4.31 -19.94
C TRP A 214 2.97 4.32 -19.96
N PHE A 215 2.34 4.99 -18.98
CA PHE A 215 0.88 5.10 -18.85
C PHE A 215 0.21 5.74 -20.07
N THR A 216 0.86 6.74 -20.66
CA THR A 216 0.37 7.45 -21.84
C THR A 216 0.68 6.72 -23.15
N GLU A 217 1.90 6.23 -23.34
CA GLU A 217 2.35 5.53 -24.56
C GLU A 217 1.63 4.21 -24.77
N ASN A 218 1.37 3.46 -23.69
CA ASN A 218 0.63 2.20 -23.74
C ASN A 218 -0.89 2.36 -23.64
N GLN A 219 -1.39 3.61 -23.67
CA GLN A 219 -2.82 3.90 -23.49
C GLN A 219 -3.43 3.20 -22.24
N ALA A 220 -2.62 3.05 -21.20
CA ALA A 220 -2.99 2.31 -20.00
C ALA A 220 -4.16 2.95 -19.24
N TYR A 221 -4.42 4.26 -19.47
CA TYR A 221 -5.61 4.96 -18.97
C TYR A 221 -6.91 4.38 -19.56
N ILE A 222 -6.90 3.92 -20.83
CA ILE A 222 -8.07 3.26 -21.45
C ILE A 222 -8.28 1.88 -20.81
N ALA A 223 -7.20 1.10 -20.67
CA ALA A 223 -7.28 -0.21 -20.02
C ALA A 223 -7.78 -0.09 -18.58
N ARG A 224 -7.26 0.89 -17.81
CA ARG A 224 -7.73 1.18 -16.47
C ARG A 224 -9.21 1.53 -16.46
N SER A 225 -9.63 2.46 -17.29
CA SER A 225 -11.05 2.86 -17.40
C SER A 225 -11.94 1.66 -17.67
N ASN A 226 -11.64 0.86 -18.69
CA ASN A 226 -12.45 -0.31 -19.07
C ASN A 226 -12.54 -1.36 -17.96
N MET A 227 -11.51 -1.51 -17.13
CA MET A 227 -11.47 -2.50 -16.05
C MET A 227 -12.13 -2.01 -14.76
N THR A 228 -12.23 -0.71 -14.55
CA THR A 228 -12.77 -0.10 -13.31
C THR A 228 -14.11 0.61 -13.51
N GLU A 229 -14.53 0.86 -14.77
CA GLU A 229 -15.79 1.53 -15.10
C GLU A 229 -17.00 0.85 -14.43
N GLY A 230 -17.84 1.66 -13.80
CA GLY A 230 -19.02 1.18 -13.07
C GLY A 230 -18.73 0.40 -11.80
N ILE A 231 -17.46 0.25 -11.39
CA ILE A 231 -17.04 -0.46 -10.17
C ILE A 231 -16.33 0.47 -9.20
N VAL A 232 -15.33 1.25 -9.67
CA VAL A 232 -14.50 2.15 -8.85
C VAL A 232 -14.38 3.50 -9.53
N SER A 233 -14.55 4.55 -8.75
CA SER A 233 -14.25 5.92 -9.14
C SER A 233 -13.25 6.52 -8.17
N CYS A 234 -12.17 7.09 -8.67
CA CYS A 234 -11.16 7.75 -7.86
C CYS A 234 -11.00 9.20 -8.32
N ASP A 235 -10.66 10.06 -7.38
CA ASP A 235 -10.30 11.44 -7.66
C ASP A 235 -8.90 11.56 -8.31
N SER A 236 -8.46 12.79 -8.57
CA SER A 236 -7.10 13.06 -9.05
C SER A 236 -6.09 12.81 -7.93
N PRO A 237 -5.08 11.95 -8.13
CA PRO A 237 -4.13 11.63 -7.08
C PRO A 237 -3.27 12.83 -6.69
N ARG A 238 -3.02 12.96 -5.38
CA ARG A 238 -2.00 13.83 -4.82
C ARG A 238 -0.67 13.10 -4.86
N VAL A 239 0.43 13.81 -5.13
CA VAL A 239 1.77 13.23 -5.26
C VAL A 239 2.67 13.77 -4.16
N TYR A 240 3.39 12.86 -3.52
CA TYR A 240 4.27 13.12 -2.40
C TYR A 240 5.67 12.57 -2.68
N GLY A 241 6.70 13.33 -2.29
CA GLY A 241 8.03 12.77 -2.09
C GLY A 241 8.08 12.10 -0.72
N GLY A 242 8.44 10.85 -0.69
CA GLY A 242 8.59 10.07 0.54
C GLY A 242 10.04 9.96 0.96
N ARG A 243 10.30 10.07 2.26
CA ARG A 243 11.59 9.79 2.90
C ARG A 243 11.37 8.65 3.90
N THR A 244 12.23 7.63 3.83
CA THR A 244 12.22 6.55 4.81
C THR A 244 12.88 7.04 6.10
N ILE A 245 12.16 6.95 7.22
CA ILE A 245 12.68 7.19 8.57
C ILE A 245 13.27 5.88 9.10
N MET A 246 12.50 4.81 9.04
CA MET A 246 12.93 3.45 9.36
C MET A 246 12.13 2.44 8.55
N ASN A 247 12.72 1.27 8.28
CA ASN A 247 12.04 0.20 7.55
C ASN A 247 12.45 -1.19 8.08
N ASN A 248 11.74 -1.64 9.13
CA ASN A 248 11.96 -2.94 9.75
C ASN A 248 10.91 -3.98 9.30
N LEU A 249 9.99 -3.61 8.41
CA LEU A 249 9.05 -4.57 7.85
C LEU A 249 9.77 -5.43 6.80
N GLN A 250 9.88 -6.74 7.09
CA GLN A 250 10.35 -7.67 6.09
C GLN A 250 9.35 -7.76 4.93
N PRO A 251 9.83 -7.83 3.67
CA PRO A 251 8.94 -8.14 2.56
C PRO A 251 8.33 -9.54 2.78
N ASN A 252 7.02 -9.65 2.58
CA ASN A 252 6.29 -10.93 2.63
C ASN A 252 6.45 -11.68 1.32
#